data_2f3ba633e48589da51eff42e67068254
#
_entry.id   2f3ba633e48589da51eff42e67068254
#
_cell.length_a   1.000
_cell.length_b   1.000
_cell.length_c   1.000
_cell.angle_alpha   90.00
_cell.angle_beta   90.00
_cell.angle_gamma   90.00
#
_symmetry.space_group_name_H-M   'P 1'
#
loop_
_entity.id
_entity.type
_entity.pdbx_description
1 polymer ?
#
loop_
_entity_poly.entity_id
_entity_poly.type
_entity_poly.pdbx_seq_one_letter_code
_entity_poly.pdbx_strand_id
1 'polypeptide(L)'
;FAAMNLKKRVILIYSLLSLIFVSCSKEDATRSGEMGTFTMSLNATSEVIGLNDKSRADQETGKEEALVLPDVNDFSVSISSLGEQVCGWSSYKDMSEEEMPELRVGTYQVKAWYGDVSKEGFELPYFEGNQEFVIKKNETTPVEVTCYLGNAQVKVNYTDEFKNYFSDYSAVMATSLGNEVEYVKDETRAAYFSPGELIA
;
A
#
# COMPACT_ATOMS: atom_id res chain seq x y z
N PHE A 1 -13.18 41.14 32.86
CA PHE A 1 -12.53 40.17 31.96
C PHE A 1 -13.11 38.80 32.26
N ALA A 2 -14.01 38.33 31.37
CA ALA A 2 -14.74 37.09 31.51
C ALA A 2 -13.85 35.89 31.21
N ALA A 3 -13.71 34.98 32.17
CA ALA A 3 -13.04 33.70 32.00
C ALA A 3 -13.86 32.83 31.05
N MET A 4 -13.38 32.67 29.82
CA MET A 4 -13.97 31.82 28.79
C MET A 4 -13.68 30.36 29.11
N ASN A 5 -14.73 29.58 29.31
CA ASN A 5 -14.75 28.22 29.81
C ASN A 5 -13.81 27.28 28.97
N LEU A 6 -12.90 26.60 29.65
CA LEU A 6 -11.86 25.72 29.07
C LEU A 6 -12.43 24.69 28.09
N LYS A 7 -13.66 24.21 28.32
CA LYS A 7 -14.35 23.26 27.39
C LYS A 7 -14.66 23.87 26.03
N LYS A 8 -14.92 25.16 25.91
CA LYS A 8 -15.15 25.83 24.61
C LYS A 8 -13.87 26.01 23.81
N ARG A 9 -12.71 26.14 24.47
CA ARG A 9 -11.40 26.22 23.80
C ARG A 9 -10.95 24.90 23.22
N VAL A 10 -11.26 23.78 23.88
CA VAL A 10 -10.94 22.41 23.37
C VAL A 10 -11.79 22.09 22.16
N ILE A 11 -13.07 22.45 22.13
CA ILE A 11 -13.96 22.23 20.99
C ILE A 11 -13.52 23.06 19.77
N LEU A 12 -13.01 24.28 19.99
CA LEU A 12 -12.54 25.13 18.88
C LEU A 12 -11.23 24.65 18.27
N ILE A 13 -10.38 23.97 19.05
CA ILE A 13 -9.11 23.39 18.57
C ILE A 13 -9.37 22.09 17.79
N TYR A 14 -10.36 21.27 18.22
CA TYR A 14 -10.74 20.07 17.47
C TYR A 14 -11.48 20.38 16.15
N SER A 15 -12.16 21.51 16.06
CA SER A 15 -12.82 21.96 14.82
C SER A 15 -11.86 22.48 13.75
N LEU A 16 -10.60 22.77 14.09
CA LEU A 16 -9.62 23.33 13.16
C LEU A 16 -8.66 22.26 12.61
N LEU A 17 -8.75 21.00 13.08
CA LEU A 17 -7.83 19.92 12.70
C LEU A 17 -8.42 18.94 11.67
N SER A 18 -9.61 19.19 11.14
CA SER A 18 -10.32 18.24 10.27
C SER A 18 -10.51 18.69 8.83
N LEU A 19 -9.67 19.60 8.31
CA LEU A 19 -9.74 20.04 6.91
C LEU A 19 -8.34 20.11 6.28
N ILE A 20 -7.63 18.98 6.25
CA ILE A 20 -6.58 18.80 5.24
C ILE A 20 -7.15 17.85 4.18
N PHE A 21 -8.16 18.32 3.45
CA PHE A 21 -8.36 17.85 2.11
C PHE A 21 -7.22 18.46 1.29
N VAL A 22 -6.23 17.66 0.95
CA VAL A 22 -5.29 18.03 -0.11
C VAL A 22 -6.09 17.96 -1.42
N SER A 23 -6.86 19.00 -1.65
CA SER A 23 -7.32 19.32 -2.99
C SER A 23 -6.08 19.52 -3.85
N CYS A 24 -5.99 18.86 -5.00
CA CYS A 24 -5.04 19.22 -6.03
C CYS A 24 -5.05 20.75 -6.16
N SER A 25 -3.98 21.40 -5.74
CA SER A 25 -3.91 22.86 -5.84
C SER A 25 -3.90 23.20 -7.34
N LYS A 26 -4.99 23.82 -7.81
CA LYS A 26 -4.96 24.53 -9.08
C LYS A 26 -3.97 25.68 -8.86
N GLU A 27 -2.70 25.43 -9.12
CA GLU A 27 -1.70 26.48 -9.12
C GLU A 27 -2.08 27.53 -10.17
N ASP A 28 -2.01 28.77 -9.74
CA ASP A 28 -2.37 29.99 -10.47
C ASP A 28 -2.11 29.93 -11.98
N ALA A 29 -3.20 30.11 -12.73
CA ALA A 29 -3.26 30.15 -14.19
C ALA A 29 -2.49 31.34 -14.84
N THR A 30 -1.55 31.99 -14.13
CA THR A 30 -0.83 33.18 -14.61
C THR A 30 0.63 32.92 -15.03
N ARG A 31 1.12 31.67 -14.94
CA ARG A 31 2.37 31.28 -15.63
C ARG A 31 2.01 30.39 -16.81
N SER A 32 2.13 30.88 -18.03
CA SER A 32 1.95 30.18 -19.29
C SER A 32 2.96 29.02 -19.41
N GLY A 33 2.71 27.94 -18.67
CA GLY A 33 3.43 26.68 -18.79
C GLY A 33 2.69 25.78 -19.78
N GLU A 34 3.42 25.03 -20.56
CA GLU A 34 2.86 24.00 -21.41
C GLU A 34 2.26 22.90 -20.54
N MET A 35 1.02 22.50 -20.83
CA MET A 35 0.25 21.54 -20.04
C MET A 35 -0.09 20.30 -20.86
N GLY A 36 -0.30 19.18 -20.18
CA GLY A 36 -0.82 17.95 -20.72
C GLY A 36 -1.56 17.17 -19.64
N THR A 37 -2.11 16.04 -19.98
CA THR A 37 -2.84 15.19 -19.04
C THR A 37 -2.32 13.75 -19.11
N PHE A 38 -2.90 12.86 -18.31
CA PHE A 38 -2.57 11.44 -18.31
C PHE A 38 -3.82 10.59 -18.10
N THR A 39 -3.73 9.33 -18.45
CA THR A 39 -4.67 8.28 -18.04
C THR A 39 -3.92 7.24 -17.25
N MET A 40 -4.56 6.58 -16.29
CA MET A 40 -3.92 5.56 -15.46
C MET A 40 -4.70 4.26 -15.51
N SER A 41 -3.97 3.15 -15.63
CA SER A 41 -4.46 1.81 -15.35
C SER A 41 -3.67 1.20 -14.19
N LEU A 42 -4.36 0.54 -13.27
CA LEU A 42 -3.80 -0.05 -12.07
C LEU A 42 -4.07 -1.55 -12.05
N ASN A 43 -3.03 -2.34 -11.80
CA ASN A 43 -3.11 -3.78 -11.63
C ASN A 43 -2.41 -4.19 -10.33
N ALA A 44 -2.87 -5.28 -9.72
CA ALA A 44 -2.17 -5.95 -8.61
C ALA A 44 -1.87 -7.39 -9.00
N THR A 45 -0.73 -7.90 -8.56
CA THR A 45 -0.31 -9.29 -8.84
C THR A 45 0.26 -9.95 -7.60
N SER A 46 0.12 -11.27 -7.52
CA SER A 46 0.75 -12.11 -6.50
C SER A 46 2.19 -12.50 -6.86
N GLU A 47 2.69 -12.11 -8.03
CA GLU A 47 4.07 -12.37 -8.40
C GLU A 47 5.02 -11.59 -7.49
N VAL A 48 6.08 -12.25 -7.02
CA VAL A 48 7.12 -11.63 -6.19
C VAL A 48 8.24 -11.14 -7.09
N ILE A 49 8.59 -9.87 -7.00
CA ILE A 49 9.69 -9.29 -7.78
C ILE A 49 11.00 -10.00 -7.42
N GLY A 50 11.67 -10.57 -8.41
CA GLY A 50 13.07 -11.02 -8.31
C GLY A 50 13.30 -12.46 -7.84
N LEU A 51 12.27 -13.25 -7.60
CA LEU A 51 12.44 -14.70 -7.47
C LEU A 51 12.42 -15.32 -8.87
N ASN A 52 13.61 -15.56 -9.45
CA ASN A 52 13.72 -16.45 -10.58
C ASN A 52 13.17 -17.82 -10.18
N ASP A 53 12.38 -18.46 -11.04
CA ASP A 53 11.75 -19.79 -10.89
C ASP A 53 12.65 -20.94 -10.40
N LYS A 54 13.94 -20.71 -10.25
CA LYS A 54 14.93 -21.72 -9.83
C LYS A 54 15.01 -21.96 -8.32
N SER A 55 14.42 -21.10 -7.48
CA SER A 55 14.42 -21.31 -6.00
C SER A 55 13.22 -22.12 -5.50
N ARG A 56 12.29 -22.49 -6.37
CA ARG A 56 11.11 -23.31 -6.04
C ARG A 56 11.30 -24.81 -6.30
N ALA A 57 12.49 -25.25 -6.69
CA ALA A 57 12.78 -26.66 -6.82
C ALA A 57 12.94 -27.26 -5.41
N ASP A 58 12.07 -28.21 -5.06
CA ASP A 58 12.09 -29.08 -3.89
C ASP A 58 11.23 -28.73 -2.65
N GLN A 59 10.03 -28.17 -2.85
CA GLN A 59 9.00 -28.40 -1.84
C GLN A 59 7.77 -29.05 -2.47
N GLU A 60 7.71 -30.36 -2.31
CA GLU A 60 6.55 -31.17 -2.64
C GLU A 60 5.32 -30.76 -1.83
N THR A 61 4.20 -30.71 -2.57
CA THR A 61 2.85 -30.98 -2.08
C THR A 61 2.26 -30.09 -0.97
N GLY A 62 2.11 -28.82 -1.25
CA GLY A 62 1.00 -28.07 -0.69
C GLY A 62 0.29 -27.37 -1.85
N LYS A 63 -1.02 -27.55 -1.98
CA LYS A 63 -1.83 -26.70 -2.84
C LYS A 63 -1.60 -25.27 -2.37
N GLU A 64 -0.75 -24.52 -3.06
CA GLU A 64 -0.57 -23.09 -2.75
C GLU A 64 -1.95 -22.44 -2.88
N GLU A 65 -2.52 -22.05 -1.75
CA GLU A 65 -3.67 -21.18 -1.77
C GLU A 65 -3.22 -19.87 -2.41
N ALA A 66 -3.79 -19.56 -3.56
CA ALA A 66 -3.47 -18.34 -4.26
C ALA A 66 -3.69 -17.14 -3.32
N LEU A 67 -2.71 -16.24 -3.25
CA LEU A 67 -2.85 -14.99 -2.52
C LEU A 67 -4.11 -14.27 -3.00
N VAL A 68 -5.02 -13.96 -2.08
CA VAL A 68 -6.21 -13.17 -2.39
C VAL A 68 -5.75 -11.73 -2.63
N LEU A 69 -5.89 -11.27 -3.88
CA LEU A 69 -5.54 -9.90 -4.24
C LEU A 69 -6.60 -8.93 -3.71
N PRO A 70 -6.18 -7.79 -3.15
CA PRO A 70 -7.12 -6.72 -2.80
C PRO A 70 -7.77 -6.12 -4.06
N ASP A 71 -8.94 -5.52 -3.90
CA ASP A 71 -9.57 -4.77 -4.98
C ASP A 71 -8.70 -3.56 -5.33
N VAL A 72 -8.36 -3.41 -6.60
CA VAL A 72 -7.54 -2.29 -7.08
C VAL A 72 -8.20 -0.93 -6.81
N ASN A 73 -9.52 -0.89 -6.68
CA ASN A 73 -10.28 0.30 -6.34
C ASN A 73 -9.93 0.86 -4.95
N ASP A 74 -9.43 0.02 -4.03
CA ASP A 74 -9.09 0.40 -2.66
C ASP A 74 -7.64 0.91 -2.51
N PHE A 75 -6.86 0.91 -3.59
CA PHE A 75 -5.48 1.38 -3.56
C PHE A 75 -5.42 2.90 -3.49
N SER A 76 -4.61 3.41 -2.60
CA SER A 76 -4.24 4.84 -2.58
C SER A 76 -3.30 5.17 -3.73
N VAL A 77 -3.41 6.38 -4.28
CA VAL A 77 -2.58 6.85 -5.40
C VAL A 77 -1.98 8.21 -5.07
N SER A 78 -0.72 8.41 -5.38
CA SER A 78 -0.08 9.72 -5.32
C SER A 78 0.77 9.98 -6.56
N ILE A 79 0.81 11.22 -6.99
CA ILE A 79 1.67 11.71 -8.06
C ILE A 79 2.61 12.74 -7.47
N SER A 80 3.89 12.60 -7.76
CA SER A 80 4.93 13.51 -7.30
C SER A 80 5.81 13.99 -8.46
N SER A 81 6.42 15.14 -8.29
CA SER A 81 7.45 15.69 -9.18
C SER A 81 8.55 16.30 -8.34
N LEU A 82 9.82 16.03 -8.67
CA LEU A 82 10.99 16.50 -7.93
C LEU A 82 10.95 16.17 -6.42
N GLY A 83 10.27 15.08 -6.05
CA GLY A 83 10.13 14.64 -4.65
C GLY A 83 8.97 15.29 -3.88
N GLU A 84 8.23 16.22 -4.49
CA GLU A 84 7.06 16.85 -3.90
C GLU A 84 5.77 16.23 -4.44
N GLN A 85 4.81 15.98 -3.55
CA GLN A 85 3.50 15.48 -3.96
C GLN A 85 2.70 16.59 -4.67
N VAL A 86 2.23 16.28 -5.88
CA VAL A 86 1.44 17.19 -6.71
C VAL A 86 -0.05 16.86 -6.57
N CYS A 87 -0.40 15.57 -6.64
CA CYS A 87 -1.76 15.07 -6.50
C CYS A 87 -1.79 13.83 -5.63
N GLY A 88 -2.95 13.53 -5.04
CA GLY A 88 -3.15 12.30 -4.27
C GLY A 88 -4.61 11.99 -4.05
N TRP A 89 -4.94 10.70 -4.07
CA TRP A 89 -6.28 10.16 -3.85
C TRP A 89 -6.20 9.05 -2.80
N SER A 90 -7.21 9.01 -1.95
CA SER A 90 -7.32 7.98 -0.92
C SER A 90 -7.66 6.60 -1.50
N SER A 91 -8.29 6.58 -2.69
CA SER A 91 -8.59 5.35 -3.43
C SER A 91 -8.44 5.57 -4.94
N TYR A 92 -8.08 4.50 -5.65
CA TYR A 92 -8.06 4.51 -7.12
C TYR A 92 -9.47 4.71 -7.70
N LYS A 93 -10.49 4.26 -6.97
CA LYS A 93 -11.88 4.52 -7.32
C LYS A 93 -12.16 6.03 -7.36
N ASP A 94 -11.82 6.76 -6.29
CA ASP A 94 -12.01 8.22 -6.23
C ASP A 94 -11.29 8.91 -7.40
N MET A 95 -10.03 8.50 -7.66
CA MET A 95 -9.26 9.02 -8.80
C MET A 95 -9.98 8.76 -10.14
N SER A 96 -10.55 7.56 -10.33
CA SER A 96 -11.19 7.18 -11.59
C SER A 96 -12.54 7.90 -11.85
N GLU A 97 -13.17 8.39 -10.80
CA GLU A 97 -14.43 9.13 -10.86
C GLU A 97 -14.22 10.65 -11.04
N GLU A 98 -12.99 11.14 -10.87
CA GLU A 98 -12.63 12.54 -11.03
C GLU A 98 -12.08 12.84 -12.42
N GLU A 99 -12.19 14.10 -12.85
CA GLU A 99 -11.50 14.58 -14.04
C GLU A 99 -9.99 14.67 -13.77
N MET A 100 -9.20 14.02 -14.63
CA MET A 100 -7.74 14.02 -14.48
C MET A 100 -7.18 15.44 -14.55
N PRO A 101 -6.33 15.83 -13.60
CA PRO A 101 -5.75 17.16 -13.60
C PRO A 101 -4.82 17.39 -14.80
N GLU A 102 -4.80 18.60 -15.30
CA GLU A 102 -3.76 19.05 -16.20
C GLU A 102 -2.47 19.29 -15.43
N LEU A 103 -1.38 18.67 -15.88
CA LEU A 103 -0.06 18.80 -15.31
C LEU A 103 0.86 19.56 -16.24
N ARG A 104 1.85 20.26 -15.69
CA ARG A 104 2.89 20.92 -16.50
C ARG A 104 3.73 19.89 -17.24
N VAL A 105 4.25 20.26 -18.39
CA VAL A 105 5.26 19.44 -19.10
C VAL A 105 6.44 19.15 -18.17
N GLY A 106 6.76 17.87 -18.00
CA GLY A 106 7.82 17.44 -17.08
C GLY A 106 7.75 15.96 -16.73
N THR A 107 8.66 15.53 -15.88
CA THR A 107 8.74 14.16 -15.37
C THR A 107 8.03 14.06 -14.03
N TYR A 108 7.24 13.01 -13.90
CA TYR A 108 6.44 12.69 -12.73
C TYR A 108 6.65 11.24 -12.33
N GLN A 109 6.40 10.96 -11.06
CA GLN A 109 6.32 9.61 -10.55
C GLN A 109 4.95 9.38 -9.94
N VAL A 110 4.28 8.31 -10.34
CA VAL A 110 3.10 7.81 -9.67
C VAL A 110 3.50 6.69 -8.71
N LYS A 111 2.91 6.68 -7.54
CA LYS A 111 2.96 5.58 -6.57
C LYS A 111 1.52 5.17 -6.24
N ALA A 112 1.26 3.86 -6.28
CA ALA A 112 0.03 3.27 -5.79
C ALA A 112 0.34 2.25 -4.70
N TRP A 113 -0.51 2.15 -3.65
CA TRP A 113 -0.29 1.22 -2.56
C TRP A 113 -1.60 0.82 -1.88
N TYR A 114 -1.59 -0.36 -1.28
CA TYR A 114 -2.67 -0.89 -0.44
C TYR A 114 -2.08 -1.39 0.87
N GLY A 115 -2.74 -1.11 1.99
CA GLY A 115 -2.29 -1.49 3.33
C GLY A 115 -1.27 -0.53 3.92
N ASP A 116 -0.59 -0.99 4.96
CA ASP A 116 0.39 -0.20 5.73
C ASP A 116 1.64 -1.04 5.96
N VAL A 117 2.76 -0.66 5.34
CA VAL A 117 4.04 -1.39 5.41
C VAL A 117 4.61 -1.47 6.83
N SER A 118 4.20 -0.57 7.73
CA SER A 118 4.65 -0.57 9.12
C SER A 118 3.89 -1.55 10.02
N LYS A 119 2.81 -2.15 9.52
CA LYS A 119 1.98 -3.08 10.26
C LYS A 119 2.33 -4.52 9.91
N GLU A 120 2.47 -5.33 10.94
CA GLU A 120 2.72 -6.77 10.84
C GLU A 120 1.63 -7.56 11.56
N GLY A 121 1.30 -8.73 11.06
CA GLY A 121 0.29 -9.60 11.65
C GLY A 121 -0.56 -10.33 10.63
N PHE A 122 -1.61 -10.99 11.11
CA PHE A 122 -2.54 -11.74 10.28
C PHE A 122 -3.38 -10.81 9.40
N GLU A 123 -3.53 -11.21 8.12
CA GLU A 123 -4.39 -10.53 7.14
C GLU A 123 -4.04 -9.05 6.91
N LEU A 124 -2.74 -8.71 7.00
CA LEU A 124 -2.21 -7.37 6.77
C LEU A 124 -1.28 -7.31 5.55
N PRO A 125 -1.76 -7.65 4.34
CA PRO A 125 -0.93 -7.53 3.15
C PRO A 125 -0.64 -6.07 2.83
N TYR A 126 0.57 -5.81 2.35
CA TYR A 126 0.97 -4.53 1.78
C TYR A 126 1.36 -4.71 0.33
N PHE A 127 0.72 -3.96 -0.56
CA PHE A 127 1.07 -3.93 -1.98
C PHE A 127 1.54 -2.54 -2.35
N GLU A 128 2.54 -2.46 -3.21
CA GLU A 128 2.97 -1.19 -3.79
C GLU A 128 3.45 -1.35 -5.23
N GLY A 129 3.31 -0.27 -5.98
CA GLY A 129 3.85 -0.12 -7.32
C GLY A 129 4.15 1.34 -7.60
N ASN A 130 5.13 1.57 -8.45
CA ASN A 130 5.49 2.91 -8.90
C ASN A 130 5.87 2.90 -10.37
N GLN A 131 5.65 4.04 -11.03
CA GLN A 131 5.98 4.24 -12.44
C GLN A 131 6.37 5.69 -12.68
N GLU A 132 7.49 5.90 -13.36
CA GLU A 132 7.85 7.22 -13.89
C GLU A 132 7.16 7.45 -15.23
N PHE A 133 6.68 8.67 -15.46
CA PHE A 133 6.07 9.07 -16.72
C PHE A 133 6.36 10.54 -17.06
N VAL A 134 6.20 10.89 -18.31
CA VAL A 134 6.51 12.24 -18.83
C VAL A 134 5.26 12.85 -19.42
N ILE A 135 4.88 14.00 -18.89
CA ILE A 135 3.81 14.83 -19.47
C ILE A 135 4.38 15.66 -20.62
N LYS A 136 3.70 15.59 -21.77
CA LYS A 136 4.00 16.36 -22.96
C LYS A 136 2.88 17.33 -23.26
N LYS A 137 3.22 18.43 -23.93
CA LYS A 137 2.28 19.50 -24.28
C LYS A 137 1.11 18.98 -25.12
N ASN A 138 -0.12 19.27 -24.66
CA ASN A 138 -1.37 18.92 -25.33
C ASN A 138 -1.52 17.42 -25.63
N GLU A 139 -0.80 16.55 -24.92
CA GLU A 139 -0.92 15.10 -25.05
C GLU A 139 -1.54 14.48 -23.79
N THR A 140 -2.19 13.33 -23.96
CA THR A 140 -2.61 12.46 -22.87
C THR A 140 -1.63 11.30 -22.78
N THR A 141 -0.90 11.20 -21.68
CA THR A 141 0.09 10.14 -21.45
C THR A 141 -0.57 8.94 -20.78
N PRO A 142 -0.55 7.73 -21.40
CA PRO A 142 -1.01 6.53 -20.71
C PRO A 142 0.05 6.09 -19.69
N VAL A 143 -0.41 5.73 -18.47
CA VAL A 143 0.42 5.28 -17.36
C VAL A 143 -0.13 3.96 -16.84
N GLU A 144 0.68 2.92 -16.83
CA GLU A 144 0.33 1.62 -16.30
C GLU A 144 1.14 1.35 -15.04
N VAL A 145 0.44 1.03 -13.94
CA VAL A 145 1.08 0.70 -12.66
C VAL A 145 0.70 -0.72 -12.27
N THR A 146 1.70 -1.54 -12.00
CA THR A 146 1.50 -2.86 -11.41
C THR A 146 2.02 -2.85 -9.99
N CYS A 147 1.14 -3.19 -9.04
CA CYS A 147 1.47 -3.32 -7.63
C CYS A 147 1.78 -4.77 -7.29
N TYR A 148 2.84 -4.96 -6.53
CA TYR A 148 3.34 -6.25 -6.07
C TYR A 148 3.22 -6.35 -4.55
N LEU A 149 3.20 -7.57 -4.03
CA LEU A 149 3.26 -7.78 -2.59
C LEU A 149 4.61 -7.25 -2.07
N GLY A 150 4.55 -6.25 -1.21
CA GLY A 150 5.72 -5.55 -0.66
C GLY A 150 6.15 -6.03 0.71
N ASN A 151 5.39 -6.94 1.35
CA ASN A 151 5.75 -7.58 2.60
C ASN A 151 5.86 -9.11 2.45
N ALA A 152 6.50 -9.77 3.41
CA ALA A 152 6.67 -11.22 3.41
C ALA A 152 5.41 -11.90 3.94
N GLN A 153 4.84 -12.81 3.18
CA GLN A 153 3.74 -13.67 3.64
C GLN A 153 4.30 -14.94 4.28
N VAL A 154 3.84 -15.25 5.48
CA VAL A 154 4.21 -16.46 6.21
C VAL A 154 2.96 -17.21 6.68
N LYS A 155 2.93 -18.51 6.42
CA LYS A 155 1.91 -19.43 6.90
C LYS A 155 2.61 -20.60 7.60
N VAL A 156 2.19 -20.91 8.81
CA VAL A 156 2.71 -22.08 9.55
C VAL A 156 1.78 -23.25 9.30
N ASN A 157 2.35 -24.35 8.82
CA ASN A 157 1.61 -25.59 8.61
C ASN A 157 2.19 -26.70 9.50
N TYR A 158 1.40 -27.15 10.45
CA TYR A 158 1.77 -28.27 11.32
C TYR A 158 1.43 -29.59 10.63
N THR A 159 2.43 -30.48 10.48
CA THR A 159 2.22 -31.79 9.83
C THR A 159 1.32 -32.72 10.64
N ASP A 160 0.69 -33.68 10.00
CA ASP A 160 -0.18 -34.63 10.68
C ASP A 160 0.59 -35.49 11.69
N GLU A 161 1.84 -35.84 11.39
CA GLU A 161 2.70 -36.53 12.35
C GLU A 161 2.90 -35.70 13.62
N PHE A 162 3.19 -34.38 13.47
CA PHE A 162 3.37 -33.49 14.61
C PHE A 162 2.09 -33.41 15.46
N LYS A 163 0.93 -33.24 14.82
CA LYS A 163 -0.38 -33.19 15.48
C LYS A 163 -0.74 -34.48 16.24
N ASN A 164 -0.22 -35.62 15.81
CA ASN A 164 -0.42 -36.91 16.49
C ASN A 164 0.36 -37.02 17.78
N TYR A 165 1.50 -36.32 17.92
CA TYR A 165 2.35 -36.39 19.11
C TYR A 165 2.02 -35.31 20.14
N PHE A 166 1.52 -34.16 19.71
CA PHE A 166 1.28 -33.00 20.57
C PHE A 166 -0.19 -32.60 20.54
N SER A 167 -0.79 -32.50 21.74
CA SER A 167 -2.21 -32.12 21.88
C SER A 167 -2.41 -30.63 21.89
N ASP A 168 -1.38 -29.87 22.27
CA ASP A 168 -1.40 -28.41 22.35
C ASP A 168 -0.03 -27.87 21.96
N TYR A 169 -0.03 -26.83 21.10
CA TYR A 169 1.19 -26.24 20.54
C TYR A 169 0.90 -24.89 19.89
N SER A 170 1.92 -24.06 19.84
CA SER A 170 1.95 -22.85 19.02
C SER A 170 3.35 -22.60 18.46
N ALA A 171 3.44 -21.77 17.46
CA ALA A 171 4.70 -21.22 16.97
C ALA A 171 4.64 -19.70 17.09
N VAL A 172 5.70 -19.08 17.58
CA VAL A 172 5.81 -17.63 17.68
C VAL A 172 6.85 -17.16 16.68
N MET A 173 6.47 -16.19 15.86
CA MET A 173 7.40 -15.49 14.98
C MET A 173 7.66 -14.11 15.55
N ALA A 174 8.91 -13.83 15.90
CA ALA A 174 9.37 -12.52 16.33
C ALA A 174 10.07 -11.80 15.17
N THR A 175 9.84 -10.50 15.05
CA THR A 175 10.43 -9.66 14.00
C THR A 175 11.46 -8.68 14.56
N SER A 176 12.31 -8.15 13.70
CA SER A 176 13.28 -7.11 14.07
C SER A 176 12.64 -5.81 14.55
N LEU A 177 11.35 -5.58 14.25
CA LEU A 177 10.57 -4.44 14.75
C LEU A 177 10.05 -4.67 16.19
N GLY A 178 10.27 -5.86 16.75
CA GLY A 178 9.82 -6.22 18.11
C GLY A 178 8.37 -6.68 18.17
N ASN A 179 7.74 -6.98 17.04
CA ASN A 179 6.41 -7.57 16.98
C ASN A 179 6.52 -9.09 17.12
N GLU A 180 5.53 -9.69 17.79
CA GLU A 180 5.38 -11.14 17.91
C GLU A 180 4.03 -11.56 17.36
N VAL A 181 4.03 -12.59 16.53
CA VAL A 181 2.80 -13.19 15.96
C VAL A 181 2.78 -14.66 16.36
N GLU A 182 1.75 -15.06 17.10
CA GLU A 182 1.58 -16.43 17.57
C GLU A 182 0.62 -17.20 16.64
N TYR A 183 1.14 -18.27 16.05
CA TYR A 183 0.37 -19.25 15.28
C TYR A 183 -0.06 -20.37 16.22
N VAL A 184 -1.28 -20.27 16.72
CA VAL A 184 -1.87 -21.32 17.55
C VAL A 184 -2.22 -22.57 16.74
N LYS A 185 -2.56 -23.66 17.42
CA LYS A 185 -2.81 -24.99 16.85
C LYS A 185 -3.69 -25.02 15.59
N ASP A 186 -4.76 -24.24 15.58
CA ASP A 186 -5.75 -24.25 14.48
C ASP A 186 -5.68 -22.98 13.63
N GLU A 187 -4.59 -22.20 13.72
CA GLU A 187 -4.40 -21.00 12.91
C GLU A 187 -4.11 -21.38 11.46
N THR A 188 -4.92 -20.87 10.54
CA THR A 188 -4.82 -21.14 9.10
C THR A 188 -4.50 -19.89 8.29
N ARG A 189 -4.62 -18.70 8.89
CA ARG A 189 -4.37 -17.43 8.21
C ARG A 189 -2.88 -17.24 7.95
N ALA A 190 -2.59 -16.51 6.90
CA ALA A 190 -1.26 -15.99 6.66
C ALA A 190 -1.03 -14.71 7.47
N ALA A 191 0.14 -14.58 8.08
CA ALA A 191 0.61 -13.31 8.61
C ALA A 191 1.61 -12.67 7.65
N TYR A 192 1.71 -11.35 7.72
CA TYR A 192 2.52 -10.53 6.85
C TYR A 192 3.51 -9.73 7.69
N PHE A 193 4.74 -9.67 7.21
CA PHE A 193 5.87 -9.07 7.92
C PHE A 193 6.59 -8.10 7.00
N SER A 194 7.05 -6.98 7.56
CA SER A 194 7.87 -6.02 6.80
C SER A 194 9.12 -6.70 6.25
N PRO A 195 9.58 -6.34 5.04
CA PRO A 195 10.79 -6.89 4.45
C PRO A 195 12.01 -6.37 5.25
N GLY A 196 12.33 -7.04 6.32
CA GLY A 196 13.47 -6.81 7.20
C GLY A 196 14.23 -8.11 7.44
N GLU A 197 15.33 -8.06 8.18
CA GLU A 197 16.01 -9.29 8.59
C GLU A 197 15.09 -10.11 9.51
N LEU A 198 14.66 -11.26 9.03
CA LEU A 198 14.01 -12.26 9.88
C LEU A 198 15.06 -12.79 10.84
N ILE A 199 14.91 -12.51 12.12
CA ILE A 199 15.70 -13.13 13.18
C ILE A 199 14.97 -14.43 13.52
N ALA A 200 15.55 -15.53 13.08
CA ALA A 200 15.06 -16.87 13.42
C ALA A 200 15.53 -17.27 14.83
#